data_e3a77355f97f4512fe89ddbff18e8186
#
_entry.id   e3a77355f97f4512fe89ddbff18e8186
#
_cell.length_a   1.000
_cell.length_b   1.000
_cell.length_c   1.000
_cell.angle_alpha   90.00
_cell.angle_beta   90.00
_cell.angle_gamma   90.00
#
_symmetry.space_group_name_H-M   'P 1'
#
loop_
_entity.id
_entity.type
_entity.pdbx_description
1 polymer ?
#
loop_
_entity_poly.entity_id
_entity_poly.type
_entity_poly.pdbx_seq_one_letter_code
_entity_poly.pdbx_strand_id
1 'polypeptide(L)'
;MNAYVKRVVENLHSKYPWEKEFLQAATEVLESLSPVMDKEPKYEKYGILERIVEPERTIIFRVPWKDDKGNHNVNIGFRVQFNSAIGPYKGGLRFHPSVNLSILKFLGFEQIFKNSLTGLPMGGGKGGSDFDPRGKSDNEIMAFCQSFMTELFRHVGNDTDVPAGDIGVGGREIGYLFGQYKRLANEFTGVLTGKNRKWGGSLIRPEATGFGVVYFTQEMLKTKNDSLKGKTVAVSGFGNVAWGAATKATELGAKVVTISGPDGYVYDKNGISGEKIDYLLEMRASGRDKAQDFADKFGAEFHAGKRPWEVKVDIALPCATQNELDGKDAETLVKNGCICVTEGSNMSSTPEAIEVFLKNMDKIMFSPGKASNAGGVATSGLEMSQNSMRYSWTEEEVDAKLHQIMINIHNACLDASAKYSKKGNYVDGANIAGFLKVADSMIEQGLV
;
A
#
# COMPACT_ATOMS: atom_id res chain seq x y z
N MET A 1 6.68 -4.41 -26.84
CA MET A 1 5.31 -3.96 -26.47
C MET A 1 4.31 -4.51 -27.47
N ASN A 2 3.24 -5.16 -27.01
CA ASN A 2 2.14 -5.65 -27.83
C ASN A 2 1.43 -4.51 -28.57
N ALA A 3 0.93 -4.72 -29.80
CA ALA A 3 0.31 -3.68 -30.63
C ALA A 3 -0.96 -3.08 -29.98
N TYR A 4 -1.78 -3.91 -29.33
CA TYR A 4 -2.97 -3.46 -28.61
C TYR A 4 -2.60 -2.56 -27.43
N VAL A 5 -1.63 -2.98 -26.60
CA VAL A 5 -1.12 -2.17 -25.49
C VAL A 5 -0.61 -0.81 -25.99
N LYS A 6 0.21 -0.81 -27.05
CA LYS A 6 0.75 0.42 -27.64
C LYS A 6 -0.37 1.38 -28.05
N ARG A 7 -1.38 0.88 -28.79
CA ARG A 7 -2.53 1.68 -29.21
C ARG A 7 -3.27 2.33 -28.03
N VAL A 8 -3.52 1.57 -26.97
CA VAL A 8 -4.22 2.09 -25.79
C VAL A 8 -3.39 3.14 -25.06
N VAL A 9 -2.08 2.89 -24.89
CA VAL A 9 -1.17 3.87 -24.26
C VAL A 9 -1.11 5.17 -25.07
N GLU A 10 -0.92 5.10 -26.39
CA GLU A 10 -0.90 6.29 -27.26
C GLU A 10 -2.20 7.09 -27.18
N ASN A 11 -3.35 6.42 -27.20
CA ASN A 11 -4.66 7.04 -27.05
C ASN A 11 -4.81 7.73 -25.68
N LEU A 12 -4.37 7.08 -24.61
CA LEU A 12 -4.44 7.61 -23.25
C LEU A 12 -3.60 8.90 -23.12
N HIS A 13 -2.37 8.88 -23.64
CA HIS A 13 -1.48 10.06 -23.66
C HIS A 13 -2.06 11.21 -24.48
N SER A 14 -2.70 10.91 -25.61
CA SER A 14 -3.38 11.92 -26.44
C SER A 14 -4.60 12.54 -25.73
N LYS A 15 -5.34 11.71 -24.99
CA LYS A 15 -6.60 12.12 -24.32
C LYS A 15 -6.35 12.95 -23.06
N TYR A 16 -5.33 12.64 -22.27
CA TYR A 16 -5.05 13.23 -20.96
C TYR A 16 -3.61 13.77 -20.80
N PRO A 17 -3.08 14.59 -21.72
CA PRO A 17 -1.65 14.98 -21.72
C PRO A 17 -1.21 15.75 -20.46
N TRP A 18 -2.16 16.24 -19.66
CA TRP A 18 -1.90 16.97 -18.41
C TRP A 18 -1.86 16.09 -17.17
N GLU A 19 -2.28 14.80 -17.24
CA GLU A 19 -2.33 13.88 -16.11
C GLU A 19 -1.03 13.05 -16.03
N LYS A 20 0.11 13.69 -15.79
CA LYS A 20 1.44 13.09 -15.90
C LYS A 20 1.64 11.87 -14.99
N GLU A 21 1.24 11.98 -13.72
CA GLU A 21 1.41 10.91 -12.73
C GLU A 21 0.56 9.68 -13.10
N PHE A 22 -0.67 9.93 -13.53
CA PHE A 22 -1.56 8.85 -13.99
C PHE A 22 -1.05 8.20 -15.26
N LEU A 23 -0.62 8.97 -16.25
CA LEU A 23 -0.09 8.45 -17.52
C LEU A 23 1.15 7.58 -17.30
N GLN A 24 2.07 8.00 -16.41
CA GLN A 24 3.24 7.21 -16.08
C GLN A 24 2.84 5.84 -15.50
N ALA A 25 2.02 5.82 -14.47
CA ALA A 25 1.60 4.58 -13.81
C ALA A 25 0.81 3.65 -14.73
N ALA A 26 -0.12 4.21 -15.51
CA ALA A 26 -0.91 3.44 -16.47
C ALA A 26 -0.02 2.82 -17.55
N THR A 27 0.95 3.57 -18.08
CA THR A 27 1.89 3.07 -19.09
C THR A 27 2.71 1.90 -18.54
N GLU A 28 3.32 2.07 -17.36
CA GLU A 28 4.15 1.02 -16.72
C GLU A 28 3.35 -0.28 -16.48
N VAL A 29 2.13 -0.17 -15.98
CA VAL A 29 1.28 -1.36 -15.77
C VAL A 29 0.87 -1.98 -17.09
N LEU A 30 0.38 -1.20 -18.06
CA LEU A 30 -0.06 -1.72 -19.34
C LEU A 30 1.06 -2.40 -20.12
N GLU A 31 2.27 -1.84 -20.12
CA GLU A 31 3.45 -2.45 -20.74
C GLU A 31 3.75 -3.83 -20.17
N SER A 32 3.65 -3.99 -18.84
CA SER A 32 3.85 -5.28 -18.16
C SER A 32 2.81 -6.34 -18.54
N LEU A 33 1.65 -5.93 -19.08
CA LEU A 33 0.58 -6.82 -19.55
C LEU A 33 0.77 -7.30 -20.99
N SER A 34 1.77 -6.80 -21.74
CA SER A 34 2.01 -7.20 -23.13
C SER A 34 2.07 -8.73 -23.35
N PRO A 35 2.75 -9.52 -22.50
CA PRO A 35 2.78 -10.97 -22.66
C PRO A 35 1.42 -11.65 -22.45
N VAL A 36 0.54 -11.02 -21.68
CA VAL A 36 -0.85 -11.51 -21.49
C VAL A 36 -1.65 -11.25 -22.76
N MET A 37 -1.54 -10.05 -23.33
CA MET A 37 -2.26 -9.70 -24.57
C MET A 37 -1.84 -10.56 -25.75
N ASP A 38 -0.56 -10.97 -25.82
CA ASP A 38 -0.06 -11.88 -26.85
C ASP A 38 -0.67 -13.29 -26.76
N LYS A 39 -0.97 -13.75 -25.55
CA LYS A 39 -1.48 -15.11 -25.28
C LYS A 39 -3.01 -15.18 -25.18
N GLU A 40 -3.68 -14.10 -24.82
CA GLU A 40 -5.10 -14.07 -24.48
C GLU A 40 -5.84 -13.00 -25.31
N PRO A 41 -6.13 -13.26 -26.59
CA PRO A 41 -6.76 -12.26 -27.50
C PRO A 41 -8.17 -11.83 -27.07
N LYS A 42 -8.78 -12.56 -26.14
CA LYS A 42 -10.09 -12.18 -25.57
C LYS A 42 -10.10 -10.78 -24.96
N TYR A 43 -9.01 -10.35 -24.34
CA TYR A 43 -8.97 -9.04 -23.67
C TYR A 43 -9.04 -7.87 -24.68
N GLU A 44 -8.41 -8.00 -25.86
CA GLU A 44 -8.57 -7.01 -26.93
C GLU A 44 -9.99 -7.06 -27.51
N LYS A 45 -10.53 -8.26 -27.75
CA LYS A 45 -11.89 -8.44 -28.29
C LYS A 45 -12.96 -7.75 -27.45
N TYR A 46 -12.78 -7.74 -26.11
CA TYR A 46 -13.73 -7.11 -25.17
C TYR A 46 -13.33 -5.70 -24.77
N GLY A 47 -12.29 -5.09 -25.35
CA GLY A 47 -11.84 -3.72 -25.06
C GLY A 47 -11.44 -3.51 -23.60
N ILE A 48 -10.81 -4.51 -22.99
CA ILE A 48 -10.56 -4.49 -21.54
C ILE A 48 -9.58 -3.40 -21.12
N LEU A 49 -8.52 -3.17 -21.92
CA LEU A 49 -7.53 -2.14 -21.56
C LEU A 49 -8.12 -0.74 -21.65
N GLU A 50 -8.93 -0.44 -22.66
CA GLU A 50 -9.62 0.85 -22.78
C GLU A 50 -10.57 1.12 -21.61
N ARG A 51 -11.22 0.08 -21.12
CA ARG A 51 -12.19 0.17 -20.01
C ARG A 51 -11.49 0.28 -18.66
N ILE A 52 -10.42 -0.48 -18.42
CA ILE A 52 -9.75 -0.52 -17.10
C ILE A 52 -8.92 0.73 -16.82
N VAL A 53 -8.53 1.50 -17.83
CA VAL A 53 -7.79 2.77 -17.66
C VAL A 53 -8.71 3.98 -17.47
N GLU A 54 -10.01 3.82 -17.66
CA GLU A 54 -10.98 4.87 -17.38
C GLU A 54 -11.69 4.59 -16.05
N PRO A 55 -11.73 5.56 -15.13
CA PRO A 55 -12.51 5.39 -13.90
C PRO A 55 -14.00 5.32 -14.23
N GLU A 56 -14.74 4.47 -13.53
CA GLU A 56 -16.20 4.37 -13.68
C GLU A 56 -16.87 5.69 -13.30
N ARG A 57 -16.36 6.38 -12.27
CA ARG A 57 -16.82 7.69 -11.83
C ARG A 57 -15.72 8.51 -11.20
N THR A 58 -15.80 9.82 -11.38
CA THR A 58 -14.99 10.80 -10.64
C THR A 58 -15.92 11.86 -10.06
N ILE A 59 -15.87 12.04 -8.75
CA ILE A 59 -16.66 13.01 -8.01
C ILE A 59 -15.72 14.11 -7.55
N ILE A 60 -16.00 15.34 -7.92
CA ILE A 60 -15.25 16.54 -7.54
C ILE A 60 -16.22 17.50 -6.87
N PHE A 61 -15.87 18.00 -5.71
CA PHE A 61 -16.75 18.85 -4.93
C PHE A 61 -15.97 19.89 -4.12
N ARG A 62 -16.66 20.99 -3.80
CA ARG A 62 -16.15 22.06 -2.97
C ARG A 62 -16.30 21.72 -1.49
N VAL A 63 -15.26 21.98 -0.69
CA VAL A 63 -15.26 21.75 0.75
C VAL A 63 -15.05 23.08 1.46
N PRO A 64 -16.12 23.81 1.82
CA PRO A 64 -16.02 25.04 2.60
C PRO A 64 -15.94 24.71 4.10
N TRP A 65 -15.04 25.36 4.83
CA TRP A 65 -14.89 25.17 6.26
C TRP A 65 -14.41 26.46 6.94
N LYS A 66 -14.53 26.52 8.26
CA LYS A 66 -14.18 27.69 9.05
C LYS A 66 -13.04 27.36 9.99
N ASP A 67 -12.01 28.21 10.01
CA ASP A 67 -10.90 28.07 10.94
C ASP A 67 -11.23 28.62 12.34
N ASP A 68 -10.34 28.39 13.31
CA ASP A 68 -10.52 28.83 14.69
C ASP A 68 -10.57 30.36 14.85
N LYS A 69 -10.07 31.10 13.86
CA LYS A 69 -10.14 32.57 13.82
C LYS A 69 -11.42 33.08 13.18
N GLY A 70 -12.27 32.18 12.68
CA GLY A 70 -13.52 32.52 12.02
C GLY A 70 -13.41 32.82 10.54
N ASN A 71 -12.23 32.63 9.92
CA ASN A 71 -12.07 32.81 8.47
C ASN A 71 -12.72 31.67 7.69
N HIS A 72 -13.27 32.02 6.52
CA HIS A 72 -13.85 31.06 5.60
C HIS A 72 -12.79 30.54 4.65
N ASN A 73 -12.62 29.23 4.63
CA ASN A 73 -11.67 28.51 3.78
C ASN A 73 -12.42 27.61 2.82
N VAL A 74 -11.83 27.34 1.65
CA VAL A 74 -12.37 26.45 0.63
C VAL A 74 -11.27 25.55 0.09
N ASN A 75 -11.50 24.25 0.14
CA ASN A 75 -10.67 23.23 -0.50
C ASN A 75 -11.47 22.46 -1.55
N ILE A 76 -10.79 21.66 -2.35
CA ILE A 76 -11.40 20.76 -3.32
C ILE A 76 -11.35 19.34 -2.77
N GLY A 77 -12.50 18.67 -2.79
CA GLY A 77 -12.62 17.25 -2.48
C GLY A 77 -12.72 16.41 -3.74
N PHE A 78 -12.15 15.22 -3.70
CA PHE A 78 -12.16 14.25 -4.80
C PHE A 78 -12.50 12.85 -4.30
N ARG A 79 -13.26 12.10 -5.12
CA ARG A 79 -13.35 10.63 -5.02
C ARG A 79 -13.33 10.03 -6.42
N VAL A 80 -12.31 9.22 -6.69
CA VAL A 80 -12.19 8.44 -7.92
C VAL A 80 -12.67 7.03 -7.59
N GLN A 81 -13.83 6.66 -8.12
CA GLN A 81 -14.41 5.32 -8.10
C GLN A 81 -13.95 4.64 -9.38
N PHE A 82 -12.82 3.90 -9.28
CA PHE A 82 -12.10 3.52 -10.48
C PHE A 82 -12.66 2.27 -11.13
N ASN A 83 -12.84 1.21 -10.36
CA ASN A 83 -13.32 -0.07 -10.87
C ASN A 83 -14.03 -0.88 -9.77
N SER A 84 -15.22 -1.38 -10.04
CA SER A 84 -16.05 -2.16 -9.10
C SER A 84 -16.28 -3.61 -9.53
N ALA A 85 -15.56 -4.10 -10.54
CA ALA A 85 -15.82 -5.43 -11.11
C ALA A 85 -15.69 -6.59 -10.08
N ILE A 86 -14.91 -6.41 -9.01
CA ILE A 86 -14.69 -7.46 -7.99
C ILE A 86 -15.19 -7.07 -6.60
N GLY A 87 -15.90 -5.97 -6.44
CA GLY A 87 -16.46 -5.53 -5.18
C GLY A 87 -16.59 -4.01 -5.05
N PRO A 88 -17.06 -3.50 -3.91
CA PRO A 88 -17.17 -2.08 -3.65
C PRO A 88 -15.84 -1.37 -3.88
N TYR A 89 -15.88 -0.12 -4.36
CA TYR A 89 -14.68 0.68 -4.48
C TYR A 89 -13.97 0.76 -3.13
N LYS A 90 -12.67 0.56 -3.11
CA LYS A 90 -11.88 0.53 -1.88
C LYS A 90 -10.57 1.26 -2.07
N GLY A 91 -10.27 2.20 -1.18
CA GLY A 91 -9.00 2.91 -1.15
C GLY A 91 -9.03 4.14 -0.26
N GLY A 92 -7.84 4.61 0.14
CA GLY A 92 -7.67 5.67 1.11
C GLY A 92 -8.10 7.06 0.65
N LEU A 93 -8.29 7.93 1.62
CA LEU A 93 -8.39 9.37 1.46
C LEU A 93 -7.06 10.01 1.84
N ARG A 94 -6.53 10.89 0.98
CA ARG A 94 -5.29 11.65 1.23
C ARG A 94 -5.61 13.12 1.45
N PHE A 95 -5.17 13.68 2.57
CA PHE A 95 -5.23 15.13 2.82
C PHE A 95 -3.81 15.70 2.79
N HIS A 96 -3.49 16.34 1.68
CA HIS A 96 -2.17 16.92 1.45
C HIS A 96 -2.23 17.99 0.36
N PRO A 97 -1.47 19.11 0.47
CA PRO A 97 -1.50 20.20 -0.52
C PRO A 97 -1.19 19.78 -1.96
N SER A 98 -0.46 18.69 -2.16
CA SER A 98 -0.13 18.18 -3.50
C SER A 98 -1.26 17.41 -4.18
N VAL A 99 -2.37 17.13 -3.50
CA VAL A 99 -3.46 16.33 -4.05
C VAL A 99 -4.09 17.03 -5.24
N ASN A 100 -4.15 16.32 -6.35
CA ASN A 100 -4.86 16.68 -7.56
C ASN A 100 -5.48 15.43 -8.20
N LEU A 101 -6.27 15.62 -9.26
CA LEU A 101 -6.98 14.53 -9.90
C LEU A 101 -6.03 13.47 -10.51
N SER A 102 -4.93 13.91 -11.15
CA SER A 102 -3.94 13.00 -11.75
C SER A 102 -3.34 12.04 -10.72
N ILE A 103 -2.93 12.57 -9.56
CA ILE A 103 -2.40 11.76 -8.44
C ILE A 103 -3.46 10.77 -7.94
N LEU A 104 -4.70 11.19 -7.80
CA LEU A 104 -5.76 10.31 -7.31
C LEU A 104 -6.19 9.25 -8.34
N LYS A 105 -6.17 9.57 -9.63
CA LYS A 105 -6.35 8.59 -10.70
C LYS A 105 -5.21 7.57 -10.70
N PHE A 106 -3.96 8.01 -10.60
CA PHE A 106 -2.80 7.14 -10.44
C PHE A 106 -2.99 6.15 -9.28
N LEU A 107 -3.24 6.69 -8.10
CA LEU A 107 -3.39 5.87 -6.89
C LEU A 107 -4.61 4.94 -6.94
N GLY A 108 -5.72 5.41 -7.53
CA GLY A 108 -6.94 4.61 -7.71
C GLY A 108 -6.75 3.47 -8.70
N PHE A 109 -6.04 3.72 -9.79
CA PHE A 109 -5.68 2.71 -10.78
C PHE A 109 -4.80 1.61 -10.19
N GLU A 110 -3.74 1.98 -9.50
CA GLU A 110 -2.87 1.05 -8.78
C GLU A 110 -3.63 0.21 -7.73
N GLN A 111 -4.63 0.84 -7.09
CA GLN A 111 -5.44 0.20 -6.07
C GLN A 111 -6.30 -0.95 -6.61
N ILE A 112 -6.72 -0.91 -7.89
CA ILE A 112 -7.47 -2.00 -8.54
C ILE A 112 -6.70 -3.31 -8.41
N PHE A 113 -5.44 -3.31 -8.84
CA PHE A 113 -4.59 -4.50 -8.88
C PHE A 113 -4.18 -4.98 -7.49
N LYS A 114 -3.84 -4.04 -6.62
CA LYS A 114 -3.48 -4.33 -5.22
C LYS A 114 -4.63 -5.01 -4.47
N ASN A 115 -5.84 -4.48 -4.60
CA ASN A 115 -7.02 -5.06 -3.95
C ASN A 115 -7.37 -6.44 -4.54
N SER A 116 -7.26 -6.57 -5.86
CA SER A 116 -7.51 -7.84 -6.56
C SER A 116 -6.61 -8.96 -6.04
N LEU A 117 -5.34 -8.67 -5.77
CA LEU A 117 -4.38 -9.66 -5.24
C LEU A 117 -4.83 -10.26 -3.90
N THR A 118 -5.52 -9.49 -3.05
CA THR A 118 -5.97 -9.98 -1.74
C THR A 118 -6.97 -11.12 -1.82
N GLY A 119 -7.63 -11.31 -2.97
CA GLY A 119 -8.72 -12.26 -3.13
C GLY A 119 -10.04 -11.85 -2.47
N LEU A 120 -10.05 -10.76 -1.71
CA LEU A 120 -11.23 -10.22 -1.04
C LEU A 120 -12.09 -9.41 -2.02
N PRO A 121 -13.41 -9.30 -1.78
CA PRO A 121 -14.33 -8.58 -2.66
C PRO A 121 -14.19 -7.07 -2.50
N MET A 122 -13.15 -6.49 -3.09
CA MET A 122 -12.84 -5.07 -3.05
C MET A 122 -12.40 -4.59 -4.42
N GLY A 123 -13.11 -3.62 -4.95
CA GLY A 123 -12.73 -2.87 -6.15
C GLY A 123 -11.64 -1.84 -5.87
N GLY A 124 -11.37 -0.96 -6.83
CA GLY A 124 -10.36 0.09 -6.71
C GLY A 124 -10.98 1.48 -6.63
N GLY A 125 -10.50 2.29 -5.70
CA GLY A 125 -10.88 3.68 -5.57
C GLY A 125 -9.84 4.49 -4.80
N LYS A 126 -9.88 5.81 -4.95
CA LYS A 126 -9.01 6.73 -4.21
C LYS A 126 -9.69 8.09 -4.07
N GLY A 127 -9.41 8.79 -2.99
CA GLY A 127 -9.93 10.12 -2.81
C GLY A 127 -9.01 10.99 -1.98
N GLY A 128 -9.46 12.21 -1.73
CA GLY A 128 -8.70 13.15 -0.91
C GLY A 128 -9.03 14.60 -1.19
N SER A 129 -8.18 15.45 -0.69
CA SER A 129 -8.28 16.92 -0.81
C SER A 129 -6.89 17.56 -0.75
N ASP A 130 -6.78 18.75 -1.30
CA ASP A 130 -5.62 19.65 -1.17
C ASP A 130 -5.50 20.27 0.23
N PHE A 131 -6.35 19.89 1.18
CA PHE A 131 -6.29 20.30 2.57
C PHE A 131 -5.01 19.80 3.26
N ASP A 132 -4.33 20.70 3.97
CA ASP A 132 -3.16 20.34 4.81
C ASP A 132 -3.57 20.27 6.28
N PRO A 133 -3.62 19.09 6.91
CA PRO A 133 -3.96 18.94 8.31
C PRO A 133 -2.84 19.34 9.26
N ARG A 134 -1.62 19.53 8.77
CA ARG A 134 -0.46 19.87 9.62
C ARG A 134 -0.62 21.28 10.20
N GLY A 135 -0.40 21.40 11.51
CA GLY A 135 -0.53 22.68 12.22
C GLY A 135 -1.97 23.17 12.40
N LYS A 136 -2.98 22.38 12.03
CA LYS A 136 -4.38 22.66 12.30
C LYS A 136 -4.80 22.11 13.66
N SER A 137 -5.75 22.80 14.31
CA SER A 137 -6.38 22.32 15.54
C SER A 137 -7.32 21.14 15.27
N ASP A 138 -7.66 20.39 16.31
CA ASP A 138 -8.65 19.32 16.22
C ASP A 138 -10.02 19.84 15.77
N ASN A 139 -10.41 21.06 16.18
CA ASN A 139 -11.65 21.70 15.75
C ASN A 139 -11.64 22.02 14.24
N GLU A 140 -10.54 22.57 13.74
CA GLU A 140 -10.37 22.86 12.31
C GLU A 140 -10.43 21.58 11.46
N ILE A 141 -9.72 20.53 11.90
CA ILE A 141 -9.72 19.23 11.20
C ILE A 141 -11.11 18.60 11.24
N MET A 142 -11.79 18.67 12.39
CA MET A 142 -13.16 18.17 12.51
C MET A 142 -14.12 18.94 11.58
N ALA A 143 -14.04 20.27 11.56
CA ALA A 143 -14.87 21.10 10.70
C ALA A 143 -14.65 20.77 9.22
N PHE A 144 -13.38 20.58 8.81
CA PHE A 144 -13.05 20.16 7.46
C PHE A 144 -13.60 18.76 7.13
N CYS A 145 -13.36 17.76 7.99
CA CYS A 145 -13.84 16.39 7.79
C CYS A 145 -15.37 16.32 7.70
N GLN A 146 -16.08 17.08 8.51
CA GLN A 146 -17.55 17.13 8.49
C GLN A 146 -18.05 17.75 7.18
N SER A 147 -17.44 18.85 6.71
CA SER A 147 -17.78 19.46 5.43
C SER A 147 -17.48 18.52 4.27
N PHE A 148 -16.31 17.88 4.26
CA PHE A 148 -15.90 16.90 3.25
C PHE A 148 -16.90 15.73 3.14
N MET A 149 -17.28 15.14 4.29
CA MET A 149 -18.21 14.01 4.32
C MET A 149 -19.64 14.43 3.98
N THR A 150 -20.03 15.67 4.21
CA THR A 150 -21.36 16.19 3.86
C THR A 150 -21.62 16.11 2.34
N GLU A 151 -20.59 16.26 1.52
CA GLU A 151 -20.69 16.02 0.08
C GLU A 151 -20.48 14.54 -0.28
N LEU A 152 -19.49 13.89 0.34
CA LEU A 152 -19.09 12.53 -0.03
C LEU A 152 -20.11 11.45 0.37
N PHE A 153 -20.90 11.64 1.45
CA PHE A 153 -21.76 10.59 2.00
C PHE A 153 -22.77 10.01 1.00
N ARG A 154 -23.17 10.77 -0.01
CA ARG A 154 -24.10 10.32 -1.06
C ARG A 154 -23.49 9.28 -1.99
N HIS A 155 -22.17 9.15 -1.98
CA HIS A 155 -21.40 8.36 -2.96
C HIS A 155 -20.66 7.19 -2.31
N VAL A 156 -20.67 7.09 -0.99
CA VAL A 156 -19.98 6.04 -0.23
C VAL A 156 -20.96 5.24 0.62
N GLY A 157 -20.57 4.05 0.99
CA GLY A 157 -21.41 3.15 1.78
C GLY A 157 -20.77 1.77 1.88
N ASN A 158 -21.25 0.95 2.79
CA ASN A 158 -20.73 -0.39 3.05
C ASN A 158 -20.62 -1.27 1.80
N ASP A 159 -21.62 -1.18 0.91
CA ASP A 159 -21.73 -2.04 -0.28
C ASP A 159 -21.43 -1.29 -1.59
N THR A 160 -21.08 0.00 -1.52
CA THR A 160 -20.81 0.83 -2.70
C THR A 160 -19.34 1.24 -2.77
N ASP A 161 -18.87 1.93 -1.76
CA ASP A 161 -17.53 2.51 -1.71
C ASP A 161 -17.09 2.68 -0.26
N VAL A 162 -15.98 2.06 0.11
CA VAL A 162 -15.47 2.04 1.49
C VAL A 162 -14.11 2.72 1.55
N PRO A 163 -14.05 4.04 1.82
CA PRO A 163 -12.79 4.74 2.00
C PRO A 163 -12.00 4.27 3.23
N ALA A 164 -10.72 4.61 3.26
CA ALA A 164 -9.80 4.34 4.37
C ALA A 164 -8.88 5.54 4.62
N GLY A 165 -7.96 5.42 5.56
CA GLY A 165 -6.89 6.39 5.76
C GLY A 165 -5.77 6.28 4.72
N ASP A 166 -5.05 7.37 4.56
CA ASP A 166 -3.83 7.54 3.77
C ASP A 166 -3.05 8.74 4.35
N ILE A 167 -2.10 9.33 3.62
CA ILE A 167 -1.35 10.50 4.09
C ILE A 167 -2.32 11.61 4.55
N GLY A 168 -2.11 12.11 5.77
CA GLY A 168 -2.94 13.16 6.38
C GLY A 168 -4.32 12.70 6.88
N VAL A 169 -4.63 11.40 6.80
CA VAL A 169 -5.89 10.82 7.27
C VAL A 169 -5.59 9.60 8.16
N GLY A 170 -5.55 9.81 9.44
CA GLY A 170 -5.38 8.79 10.46
C GLY A 170 -6.67 8.44 11.19
N GLY A 171 -6.54 7.78 12.34
CA GLY A 171 -7.69 7.36 13.15
C GLY A 171 -8.59 8.51 13.61
N ARG A 172 -8.02 9.70 13.87
CA ARG A 172 -8.76 10.91 14.23
C ARG A 172 -9.68 11.37 13.09
N GLU A 173 -9.11 11.53 11.90
CA GLU A 173 -9.85 11.95 10.70
C GLU A 173 -10.91 10.92 10.32
N ILE A 174 -10.58 9.63 10.37
CA ILE A 174 -11.55 8.55 10.16
C ILE A 174 -12.71 8.65 11.15
N GLY A 175 -12.42 8.98 12.42
CA GLY A 175 -13.45 9.19 13.44
C GLY A 175 -14.41 10.33 13.08
N TYR A 176 -13.87 11.49 12.71
CA TYR A 176 -14.69 12.66 12.33
C TYR A 176 -15.51 12.40 11.05
N LEU A 177 -14.92 11.75 10.05
CA LEU A 177 -15.59 11.35 8.81
C LEU A 177 -16.72 10.35 9.09
N PHE A 178 -16.47 9.32 9.90
CA PHE A 178 -17.46 8.32 10.26
C PHE A 178 -18.62 8.91 11.08
N GLY A 179 -18.32 9.75 12.07
CA GLY A 179 -19.33 10.42 12.87
C GLY A 179 -20.28 11.27 12.02
N GLN A 180 -19.76 11.99 11.03
CA GLN A 180 -20.57 12.80 10.12
C GLN A 180 -21.38 11.90 9.16
N TYR A 181 -20.80 10.84 8.59
CA TYR A 181 -21.53 9.89 7.77
C TYR A 181 -22.71 9.28 8.54
N LYS A 182 -22.44 8.76 9.74
CA LYS A 182 -23.47 8.17 10.60
C LYS A 182 -24.63 9.13 10.87
N ARG A 183 -24.31 10.41 11.08
CA ARG A 183 -25.32 11.46 11.32
C ARG A 183 -26.18 11.73 10.09
N LEU A 184 -25.54 11.82 8.89
CA LEU A 184 -26.24 12.16 7.64
C LEU A 184 -27.03 10.99 7.07
N ALA A 185 -26.44 9.82 7.04
CA ALA A 185 -27.07 8.60 6.53
C ALA A 185 -28.06 7.96 7.54
N ASN A 186 -27.96 8.32 8.81
CA ASN A 186 -28.70 7.68 9.93
C ASN A 186 -28.47 6.15 10.00
N GLU A 187 -27.22 5.74 9.73
CA GLU A 187 -26.80 4.34 9.67
C GLU A 187 -25.50 4.11 10.41
N PHE A 188 -25.37 2.98 11.10
CA PHE A 188 -24.13 2.49 11.66
C PHE A 188 -23.67 1.29 10.84
N THR A 189 -22.82 1.52 9.84
CA THR A 189 -22.38 0.50 8.87
C THR A 189 -20.87 0.40 8.80
N GLY A 190 -20.36 -0.51 7.96
CA GLY A 190 -18.95 -0.69 7.68
C GLY A 190 -18.36 0.30 6.66
N VAL A 191 -18.90 1.50 6.52
CA VAL A 191 -18.55 2.49 5.47
C VAL A 191 -17.14 3.00 5.53
N LEU A 192 -16.35 2.96 6.43
CA LEU A 192 -14.95 3.36 6.50
C LEU A 192 -14.12 2.25 7.15
N THR A 193 -12.86 2.11 6.78
CA THR A 193 -11.92 1.24 7.47
C THR A 193 -10.79 2.04 8.13
N GLY A 194 -10.13 1.43 9.10
CA GLY A 194 -9.21 2.12 10.00
C GLY A 194 -9.92 2.73 11.21
N LYS A 195 -11.12 2.26 11.51
CA LYS A 195 -11.90 2.66 12.69
C LYS A 195 -11.22 2.21 13.99
N ASN A 196 -11.53 2.89 15.08
CA ASN A 196 -11.14 2.44 16.41
C ASN A 196 -11.88 1.13 16.77
N ARG A 197 -11.21 0.25 17.49
CA ARG A 197 -11.77 -1.04 17.96
C ARG A 197 -13.10 -0.91 18.68
N LYS A 198 -13.31 0.17 19.42
CA LYS A 198 -14.54 0.41 20.19
C LYS A 198 -15.79 0.59 19.33
N TRP A 199 -15.62 0.88 18.05
CA TRP A 199 -16.72 1.15 17.12
C TRP A 199 -16.51 0.56 15.72
N GLY A 200 -15.99 -0.67 15.65
CA GLY A 200 -15.97 -1.50 14.45
C GLY A 200 -14.60 -1.65 13.77
N GLY A 201 -13.52 -1.19 14.38
CA GLY A 201 -12.17 -1.42 13.88
C GLY A 201 -11.67 -2.84 14.13
N SER A 202 -10.76 -3.30 13.28
CA SER A 202 -10.11 -4.62 13.40
C SER A 202 -8.84 -4.56 14.25
N LEU A 203 -8.50 -5.68 14.86
CA LEU A 203 -7.17 -5.96 15.43
C LEU A 203 -6.12 -6.05 14.31
N ILE A 204 -4.85 -5.99 14.68
CA ILE A 204 -3.67 -6.10 13.78
C ILE A 204 -3.60 -4.99 12.70
N ARG A 205 -4.48 -4.00 12.70
CA ARG A 205 -4.51 -2.99 11.62
C ARG A 205 -3.24 -2.12 11.54
N PRO A 206 -2.66 -1.62 12.66
CA PRO A 206 -1.42 -0.82 12.62
C PRO A 206 -0.22 -1.57 12.06
N GLU A 207 -0.03 -2.83 12.46
CA GLU A 207 1.10 -3.69 12.14
C GLU A 207 0.91 -4.49 10.84
N ALA A 208 -0.31 -4.59 10.33
CA ALA A 208 -0.70 -5.48 9.25
C ALA A 208 0.16 -5.40 7.99
N THR A 209 0.58 -4.20 7.61
CA THR A 209 1.44 -4.02 6.43
C THR A 209 2.80 -4.68 6.66
N GLY A 210 3.42 -4.43 7.82
CA GLY A 210 4.69 -5.03 8.20
C GLY A 210 4.60 -6.56 8.34
N PHE A 211 3.54 -7.07 8.98
CA PHE A 211 3.27 -8.51 9.05
C PHE A 211 3.17 -9.13 7.66
N GLY A 212 2.41 -8.50 6.77
CA GLY A 212 2.26 -8.94 5.39
C GLY A 212 3.59 -9.03 4.63
N VAL A 213 4.46 -8.02 4.78
CA VAL A 213 5.81 -8.01 4.19
C VAL A 213 6.61 -9.23 4.64
N VAL A 214 6.59 -9.53 5.92
CA VAL A 214 7.35 -10.65 6.48
C VAL A 214 6.76 -12.00 6.05
N TYR A 215 5.45 -12.15 6.02
CA TYR A 215 4.80 -13.35 5.51
C TYR A 215 5.10 -13.58 4.03
N PHE A 216 5.07 -12.53 3.22
CA PHE A 216 5.43 -12.62 1.81
C PHE A 216 6.91 -13.02 1.64
N THR A 217 7.81 -12.42 2.43
CA THR A 217 9.24 -12.78 2.47
C THR A 217 9.43 -14.26 2.81
N GLN A 218 8.70 -14.76 3.81
CA GLN A 218 8.74 -16.17 4.20
C GLN A 218 8.36 -17.10 3.04
N GLU A 219 7.32 -16.77 2.28
CA GLU A 219 6.90 -17.57 1.15
C GLU A 219 7.94 -17.52 0.00
N MET A 220 8.56 -16.36 -0.24
CA MET A 220 9.67 -16.26 -1.20
C MET A 220 10.84 -17.17 -0.79
N LEU A 221 11.24 -17.15 0.48
CA LEU A 221 12.33 -18.02 0.99
C LEU A 221 11.99 -19.51 0.86
N LYS A 222 10.73 -19.90 1.11
CA LYS A 222 10.27 -21.30 0.93
C LYS A 222 10.46 -21.80 -0.51
N THR A 223 10.42 -20.95 -1.53
CA THR A 223 10.71 -21.35 -2.92
C THR A 223 12.15 -21.82 -3.12
N LYS A 224 13.04 -21.48 -2.19
CA LYS A 224 14.46 -21.90 -2.16
C LYS A 224 14.76 -22.90 -1.03
N ASN A 225 13.72 -23.50 -0.41
CA ASN A 225 13.84 -24.37 0.76
C ASN A 225 14.55 -23.68 1.95
N ASP A 226 14.36 -22.37 2.10
CA ASP A 226 14.95 -21.54 3.14
C ASP A 226 13.86 -20.92 4.07
N SER A 227 14.26 -20.27 5.14
CA SER A 227 13.37 -19.68 6.14
C SER A 227 13.97 -18.40 6.75
N LEU A 228 13.13 -17.65 7.47
CA LEU A 228 13.56 -16.47 8.23
C LEU A 228 14.44 -16.81 9.43
N LYS A 229 14.32 -18.02 9.96
CA LYS A 229 15.05 -18.43 11.18
C LYS A 229 16.56 -18.29 11.02
N GLY A 230 17.18 -17.50 11.90
CA GLY A 230 18.62 -17.26 11.92
C GLY A 230 19.12 -16.25 10.89
N LYS A 231 18.25 -15.68 10.04
CA LYS A 231 18.63 -14.66 9.06
C LYS A 231 18.80 -13.29 9.72
N THR A 232 19.72 -12.50 9.19
CA THR A 232 19.85 -11.08 9.53
C THR A 232 19.00 -10.22 8.60
N VAL A 233 18.31 -9.23 9.17
CA VAL A 233 17.34 -8.39 8.44
C VAL A 233 17.65 -6.92 8.64
N ALA A 234 17.79 -6.19 7.54
CA ALA A 234 17.79 -4.73 7.55
C ALA A 234 16.36 -4.21 7.31
N VAL A 235 15.90 -3.34 8.21
CA VAL A 235 14.62 -2.63 8.09
C VAL A 235 14.91 -1.14 8.02
N SER A 236 14.27 -0.43 7.11
CA SER A 236 14.26 1.04 7.10
C SER A 236 12.98 1.59 7.71
N GLY A 237 13.06 2.82 8.24
CA GLY A 237 11.94 3.44 8.93
C GLY A 237 11.80 3.00 10.39
N PHE A 238 10.85 3.64 11.09
CA PHE A 238 10.39 3.26 12.44
C PHE A 238 8.88 3.52 12.61
N GLY A 239 8.18 3.69 11.49
CA GLY A 239 6.71 3.81 11.45
C GLY A 239 6.01 2.45 11.64
N ASN A 240 4.69 2.43 11.43
CA ASN A 240 3.87 1.21 11.59
C ASN A 240 4.39 0.01 10.78
N VAL A 241 4.81 0.26 9.55
CA VAL A 241 5.29 -0.80 8.66
C VAL A 241 6.60 -1.39 9.18
N ALA A 242 7.56 -0.55 9.54
CA ALA A 242 8.84 -0.97 10.10
C ALA A 242 8.68 -1.68 11.45
N TRP A 243 7.85 -1.13 12.33
CA TRP A 243 7.52 -1.75 13.61
C TRP A 243 6.89 -3.14 13.43
N GLY A 244 5.85 -3.26 12.60
CA GLY A 244 5.23 -4.55 12.32
C GLY A 244 6.20 -5.54 11.68
N ALA A 245 7.02 -5.10 10.71
CA ALA A 245 8.02 -5.96 10.08
C ALA A 245 9.08 -6.45 11.08
N ALA A 246 9.60 -5.57 11.94
CA ALA A 246 10.57 -5.93 12.97
C ALA A 246 9.96 -6.92 13.98
N THR A 247 8.73 -6.69 14.42
CA THR A 247 8.00 -7.58 15.33
C THR A 247 7.86 -8.97 14.74
N LYS A 248 7.24 -9.08 13.55
CA LYS A 248 6.95 -10.39 12.95
C LYS A 248 8.21 -11.13 12.49
N ALA A 249 9.22 -10.42 11.96
CA ALA A 249 10.50 -11.03 11.59
C ALA A 249 11.21 -11.65 12.83
N THR A 250 11.19 -10.95 13.97
CA THR A 250 11.73 -11.45 15.24
C THR A 250 10.95 -12.66 15.76
N GLU A 251 9.62 -12.63 15.73
CA GLU A 251 8.77 -13.77 16.09
C GLU A 251 9.09 -15.03 15.26
N LEU A 252 9.39 -14.86 13.97
CA LEU A 252 9.75 -15.95 13.07
C LEU A 252 11.24 -16.35 13.13
N GLY A 253 11.98 -15.81 14.11
CA GLY A 253 13.34 -16.20 14.43
C GLY A 253 14.43 -15.51 13.63
N ALA A 254 14.13 -14.42 12.93
CA ALA A 254 15.12 -13.57 12.29
C ALA A 254 15.71 -12.55 13.29
N LYS A 255 16.85 -12.00 12.94
CA LYS A 255 17.55 -10.96 13.72
C LYS A 255 17.48 -9.64 12.95
N VAL A 256 16.61 -8.75 13.37
CA VAL A 256 16.53 -7.38 12.84
C VAL A 256 17.69 -6.56 13.38
N VAL A 257 18.49 -5.95 12.52
CA VAL A 257 19.73 -5.26 12.92
C VAL A 257 19.74 -3.78 12.60
N THR A 258 18.76 -3.27 11.85
CA THR A 258 18.67 -1.83 11.53
C THR A 258 17.25 -1.29 11.66
N ILE A 259 17.17 -0.01 11.96
CA ILE A 259 16.03 0.89 11.72
C ILE A 259 16.56 2.20 11.15
N SER A 260 15.72 3.02 10.54
CA SER A 260 16.17 4.32 10.05
C SER A 260 15.11 5.42 10.23
N GLY A 261 15.58 6.67 10.28
CA GLY A 261 14.77 7.88 10.29
C GLY A 261 15.24 8.86 9.21
N PRO A 262 14.63 10.05 9.13
CA PRO A 262 15.09 11.10 8.23
C PRO A 262 16.52 11.59 8.51
N ASP A 263 16.98 11.42 9.75
CA ASP A 263 18.30 11.82 10.23
C ASP A 263 19.43 10.80 9.96
N GLY A 264 19.09 9.55 9.63
CA GLY A 264 20.06 8.47 9.39
C GLY A 264 19.55 7.11 9.78
N TYR A 265 20.43 6.13 9.91
CA TYR A 265 20.06 4.78 10.37
C TYR A 265 20.85 4.35 11.60
N VAL A 266 20.23 3.42 12.34
CA VAL A 266 20.85 2.73 13.47
C VAL A 266 21.24 1.33 13.05
N TYR A 267 22.44 0.89 13.45
CA TYR A 267 22.87 -0.50 13.36
C TYR A 267 23.10 -1.06 14.76
N ASP A 268 22.38 -2.13 15.07
CA ASP A 268 22.53 -2.88 16.33
C ASP A 268 22.89 -4.34 16.06
N LYS A 269 24.16 -4.67 16.18
CA LYS A 269 24.68 -6.02 15.97
C LYS A 269 24.04 -7.08 16.87
N ASN A 270 23.54 -6.67 18.04
CA ASN A 270 22.88 -7.56 19.01
C ASN A 270 21.42 -7.84 18.64
N GLY A 271 20.87 -7.08 17.70
CA GLY A 271 19.50 -7.19 17.24
C GLY A 271 18.54 -6.24 17.95
N ILE A 272 17.47 -5.90 17.22
CA ILE A 272 16.38 -5.03 17.66
C ILE A 272 15.19 -5.95 18.00
N SER A 273 14.97 -6.21 19.28
CA SER A 273 13.92 -7.11 19.79
C SER A 273 13.42 -6.67 21.15
N GLY A 274 12.28 -7.19 21.62
CA GLY A 274 11.70 -6.87 22.90
C GLY A 274 11.53 -5.38 23.13
N GLU A 275 12.03 -4.86 24.26
CA GLU A 275 11.95 -3.43 24.62
C GLU A 275 12.39 -2.47 23.51
N LYS A 276 13.35 -2.88 22.68
CA LYS A 276 13.82 -2.07 21.55
C LYS A 276 12.75 -1.91 20.46
N ILE A 277 11.95 -2.94 20.21
CA ILE A 277 10.81 -2.86 19.29
C ILE A 277 9.70 -1.98 19.89
N ASP A 278 9.41 -2.15 21.17
CA ASP A 278 8.39 -1.35 21.88
C ASP A 278 8.76 0.13 21.85
N TYR A 279 10.03 0.46 21.97
CA TYR A 279 10.52 1.84 21.90
C TYR A 279 10.26 2.53 20.55
N LEU A 280 10.10 1.79 19.46
CA LEU A 280 9.71 2.38 18.18
C LEU A 280 8.34 3.08 18.26
N LEU A 281 7.43 2.57 19.08
CA LEU A 281 6.12 3.21 19.33
C LEU A 281 6.28 4.52 20.12
N GLU A 282 7.18 4.55 21.11
CA GLU A 282 7.49 5.78 21.87
C GLU A 282 8.12 6.84 20.95
N MET A 283 9.07 6.45 20.09
CA MET A 283 9.68 7.35 19.11
C MET A 283 8.63 8.00 18.22
N ARG A 284 7.69 7.23 17.70
CA ARG A 284 6.57 7.75 16.90
C ARG A 284 5.70 8.71 17.68
N ALA A 285 5.35 8.38 18.92
CA ALA A 285 4.51 9.22 19.78
C ALA A 285 5.22 10.54 20.13
N SER A 286 6.55 10.57 20.16
CA SER A 286 7.32 11.79 20.43
C SER A 286 7.23 12.85 19.34
N GLY A 287 6.91 12.46 18.11
CA GLY A 287 6.86 13.36 16.94
C GLY A 287 8.19 13.97 16.51
N ARG A 288 9.33 13.48 17.05
CA ARG A 288 10.66 14.06 16.76
C ARG A 288 11.33 13.49 15.51
N ASP A 289 10.85 12.37 15.01
CA ASP A 289 11.34 11.69 13.80
C ASP A 289 12.87 11.48 13.75
N LYS A 290 13.49 11.11 14.90
CA LYS A 290 14.95 10.95 15.02
C LYS A 290 15.34 9.53 15.40
N ALA A 291 16.02 8.83 14.48
CA ALA A 291 16.62 7.52 14.75
C ALA A 291 17.79 7.61 15.74
N GLN A 292 18.47 8.75 15.84
CA GLN A 292 19.50 9.03 16.83
C GLN A 292 19.01 8.76 18.27
N ASP A 293 17.76 9.07 18.60
CA ASP A 293 17.21 8.86 19.94
C ASP A 293 17.23 7.38 20.35
N PHE A 294 17.05 6.47 19.39
CA PHE A 294 17.19 5.03 19.64
C PHE A 294 18.64 4.64 19.93
N ALA A 295 19.57 5.13 19.12
CA ALA A 295 20.99 4.85 19.30
C ALA A 295 21.49 5.33 20.68
N ASP A 296 21.09 6.52 21.09
CA ASP A 296 21.44 7.11 22.38
C ASP A 296 20.89 6.28 23.56
N LYS A 297 19.63 5.82 23.44
CA LYS A 297 18.99 5.03 24.49
C LYS A 297 19.62 3.64 24.66
N PHE A 298 19.93 2.96 23.58
CA PHE A 298 20.36 1.55 23.60
C PHE A 298 21.85 1.32 23.34
N GLY A 299 22.62 2.38 23.14
CA GLY A 299 24.06 2.28 22.88
C GLY A 299 24.37 1.61 21.51
N ALA A 300 23.50 1.79 20.52
CA ALA A 300 23.69 1.27 19.17
C ALA A 300 24.47 2.25 18.28
N GLU A 301 25.03 1.76 17.17
CA GLU A 301 25.75 2.60 16.23
C GLU A 301 24.77 3.45 15.42
N PHE A 302 25.03 4.78 15.33
CA PHE A 302 24.25 5.69 14.50
C PHE A 302 25.07 6.19 13.30
N HIS A 303 24.46 6.16 12.13
CA HIS A 303 25.04 6.59 10.86
C HIS A 303 24.24 7.75 10.28
N ALA A 304 24.67 8.98 10.61
CA ALA A 304 23.97 10.20 10.22
C ALA A 304 23.87 10.38 8.69
N GLY A 305 22.70 10.75 8.20
CA GLY A 305 22.44 11.06 6.80
C GLY A 305 22.55 9.88 5.83
N LYS A 306 22.71 8.65 6.34
CA LYS A 306 22.85 7.44 5.53
C LYS A 306 21.59 6.54 5.61
N ARG A 307 21.48 5.64 4.62
CA ARG A 307 20.47 4.57 4.57
C ARG A 307 21.11 3.23 4.90
N PRO A 308 20.34 2.21 5.40
CA PRO A 308 20.91 0.98 5.95
C PRO A 308 21.40 -0.03 4.89
N TRP A 309 21.36 0.28 3.61
CA TRP A 309 21.58 -0.69 2.53
C TRP A 309 23.04 -1.09 2.33
N GLU A 310 23.99 -0.41 2.97
CA GLU A 310 25.41 -0.81 3.03
C GLU A 310 25.68 -1.93 4.05
N VAL A 311 24.77 -2.17 4.99
CA VAL A 311 24.90 -3.20 6.02
C VAL A 311 24.77 -4.59 5.38
N LYS A 312 25.73 -5.47 5.70
CA LYS A 312 25.68 -6.86 5.21
C LYS A 312 24.60 -7.64 5.97
N VAL A 313 23.54 -7.99 5.26
CA VAL A 313 22.38 -8.73 5.76
C VAL A 313 21.91 -9.77 4.76
N ASP A 314 21.14 -10.75 5.23
CA ASP A 314 20.50 -11.74 4.37
C ASP A 314 19.26 -11.19 3.67
N ILE A 315 18.50 -10.33 4.36
CA ILE A 315 17.20 -9.82 3.91
C ILE A 315 17.14 -8.31 4.11
N ALA A 316 16.59 -7.59 3.13
CA ALA A 316 16.32 -6.16 3.21
C ALA A 316 14.82 -5.88 3.06
N LEU A 317 14.26 -5.12 4.02
CA LEU A 317 12.85 -4.73 4.06
C LEU A 317 12.75 -3.19 4.04
N PRO A 318 12.66 -2.56 2.86
CA PRO A 318 12.45 -1.13 2.75
C PRO A 318 11.04 -0.75 3.24
N CYS A 319 10.94 -0.10 4.41
CA CYS A 319 9.68 0.19 5.10
C CYS A 319 9.47 1.67 5.43
N ALA A 320 10.29 2.57 4.89
CA ALA A 320 10.23 4.01 5.18
C ALA A 320 9.46 4.79 4.11
N THR A 321 10.11 5.09 2.99
CA THR A 321 9.59 6.02 2.00
C THR A 321 9.75 5.54 0.55
N GLN A 322 9.04 6.21 -0.36
CA GLN A 322 9.22 6.02 -1.79
C GLN A 322 10.65 6.38 -2.22
N ASN A 323 11.20 5.62 -3.18
CA ASN A 323 12.53 5.83 -3.79
C ASN A 323 13.69 5.89 -2.77
N GLU A 324 13.57 5.18 -1.67
CA GLU A 324 14.63 5.13 -0.65
C GLU A 324 15.80 4.18 -0.98
N LEU A 325 15.63 3.31 -1.97
CA LEU A 325 16.62 2.33 -2.40
C LEU A 325 16.92 2.57 -3.89
N ASP A 326 18.11 3.06 -4.18
CA ASP A 326 18.53 3.38 -5.54
C ASP A 326 19.36 2.26 -6.20
N GLY A 327 19.78 2.46 -7.45
CA GLY A 327 20.54 1.45 -8.21
C GLY A 327 21.87 1.06 -7.53
N LYS A 328 22.57 2.00 -6.89
CA LYS A 328 23.82 1.73 -6.17
C LYS A 328 23.58 0.94 -4.89
N ASP A 329 22.51 1.25 -4.19
CA ASP A 329 22.06 0.49 -3.02
C ASP A 329 21.76 -0.96 -3.42
N ALA A 330 21.04 -1.16 -4.53
CA ALA A 330 20.72 -2.47 -5.07
C ALA A 330 21.98 -3.28 -5.45
N GLU A 331 22.94 -2.66 -6.15
CA GLU A 331 24.23 -3.28 -6.46
C GLU A 331 24.98 -3.68 -5.19
N THR A 332 24.93 -2.83 -4.16
CA THR A 332 25.58 -3.09 -2.86
C THR A 332 24.96 -4.27 -2.15
N LEU A 333 23.62 -4.35 -2.11
CA LEU A 333 22.90 -5.48 -1.54
C LEU A 333 23.24 -6.80 -2.25
N VAL A 334 23.23 -6.82 -3.58
CA VAL A 334 23.63 -7.99 -4.39
C VAL A 334 25.08 -8.39 -4.08
N LYS A 335 26.00 -7.44 -4.07
CA LYS A 335 27.43 -7.68 -3.77
C LYS A 335 27.66 -8.22 -2.37
N ASN A 336 26.89 -7.74 -1.39
CA ASN A 336 26.99 -8.16 0.01
C ASN A 336 26.34 -9.54 0.27
N GLY A 337 25.69 -10.15 -0.75
CA GLY A 337 25.07 -11.46 -0.63
C GLY A 337 23.67 -11.43 -0.01
N CYS A 338 22.97 -10.30 -0.06
CA CYS A 338 21.55 -10.25 0.29
C CYS A 338 20.77 -11.18 -0.66
N ILE A 339 19.93 -12.03 -0.10
CA ILE A 339 19.18 -13.04 -0.86
C ILE A 339 17.73 -12.64 -1.17
N CYS A 340 17.19 -11.65 -0.45
CA CYS A 340 15.81 -11.24 -0.59
C CYS A 340 15.60 -9.76 -0.25
N VAL A 341 14.91 -9.05 -1.14
CA VAL A 341 14.43 -7.68 -0.90
C VAL A 341 12.92 -7.66 -1.06
N THR A 342 12.21 -7.22 -0.03
CA THR A 342 10.74 -7.19 -0.02
C THR A 342 10.25 -5.80 0.40
N GLU A 343 9.62 -5.08 -0.51
CA GLU A 343 9.17 -3.71 -0.26
C GLU A 343 8.00 -3.64 0.74
N GLY A 344 8.17 -2.86 1.79
CA GLY A 344 7.12 -2.54 2.76
C GLY A 344 6.45 -1.19 2.48
N SER A 345 7.20 -0.17 2.06
CA SER A 345 6.61 1.08 1.59
C SER A 345 6.15 0.96 0.13
N ASN A 346 5.35 1.90 -0.33
CA ASN A 346 4.96 1.94 -1.73
C ASN A 346 6.13 2.45 -2.57
N MET A 347 6.51 1.67 -3.60
CA MET A 347 7.57 2.05 -4.56
C MET A 347 8.89 2.45 -3.85
N SER A 348 9.35 1.62 -2.93
CA SER A 348 10.58 1.88 -2.15
C SER A 348 11.83 1.93 -3.03
N SER A 349 11.88 1.09 -4.06
CA SER A 349 13.02 0.98 -4.98
C SER A 349 12.81 1.85 -6.22
N THR A 350 13.87 2.50 -6.68
CA THR A 350 13.85 3.22 -7.95
C THR A 350 13.80 2.24 -9.13
N PRO A 351 13.38 2.68 -10.35
CA PRO A 351 13.40 1.81 -11.54
C PRO A 351 14.76 1.17 -11.80
N GLU A 352 15.86 1.91 -11.58
CA GLU A 352 17.23 1.42 -11.74
C GLU A 352 17.54 0.31 -10.73
N ALA A 353 17.08 0.43 -9.48
CA ALA A 353 17.23 -0.61 -8.47
C ALA A 353 16.47 -1.89 -8.83
N ILE A 354 15.23 -1.75 -9.31
CA ILE A 354 14.41 -2.88 -9.77
C ILE A 354 15.12 -3.59 -10.93
N GLU A 355 15.68 -2.84 -11.89
CA GLU A 355 16.44 -3.40 -13.01
C GLU A 355 17.65 -4.22 -12.52
N VAL A 356 18.40 -3.73 -11.54
CA VAL A 356 19.52 -4.46 -10.91
C VAL A 356 19.02 -5.78 -10.30
N PHE A 357 17.93 -5.78 -9.55
CA PHE A 357 17.38 -6.99 -8.95
C PHE A 357 16.91 -7.99 -10.02
N LEU A 358 16.21 -7.54 -11.05
CA LEU A 358 15.71 -8.39 -12.13
C LEU A 358 16.85 -9.01 -12.97
N LYS A 359 17.97 -8.30 -13.15
CA LYS A 359 19.18 -8.84 -13.79
C LYS A 359 19.88 -9.91 -12.94
N ASN A 360 19.71 -9.87 -11.62
CA ASN A 360 20.38 -10.77 -10.66
C ASN A 360 19.41 -11.75 -9.97
N MET A 361 18.31 -12.15 -10.62
CA MET A 361 17.30 -13.05 -10.04
C MET A 361 17.83 -14.44 -9.63
N ASP A 362 19.00 -14.83 -10.11
CA ASP A 362 19.72 -16.04 -9.70
C ASP A 362 20.32 -15.92 -8.30
N LYS A 363 20.63 -14.69 -7.84
CA LYS A 363 21.29 -14.38 -6.56
C LYS A 363 20.34 -13.78 -5.53
N ILE A 364 19.40 -12.95 -5.97
CA ILE A 364 18.51 -12.17 -5.09
C ILE A 364 17.07 -12.25 -5.59
N MET A 365 16.15 -12.47 -4.67
CA MET A 365 14.71 -12.36 -4.92
C MET A 365 14.24 -10.93 -4.63
N PHE A 366 13.35 -10.41 -5.44
CA PHE A 366 12.75 -9.08 -5.25
C PHE A 366 11.24 -9.14 -5.36
N SER A 367 10.53 -8.50 -4.42
CA SER A 367 9.08 -8.29 -4.49
C SER A 367 8.71 -6.82 -4.41
N PRO A 368 7.87 -6.32 -5.35
CA PRO A 368 7.36 -4.96 -5.30
C PRO A 368 6.33 -4.80 -4.17
N GLY A 369 6.24 -3.58 -3.63
CA GLY A 369 5.32 -3.24 -2.55
C GLY A 369 3.86 -3.56 -2.85
N LYS A 370 3.43 -3.44 -4.09
CA LYS A 370 2.07 -3.77 -4.54
C LYS A 370 1.58 -5.16 -4.08
N ALA A 371 2.46 -6.15 -4.10
CA ALA A 371 2.17 -7.49 -3.61
C ALA A 371 2.49 -7.65 -2.13
N SER A 372 3.71 -7.31 -1.73
CA SER A 372 4.22 -7.59 -0.38
C SER A 372 3.61 -6.74 0.72
N ASN A 373 3.27 -5.47 0.44
CA ASN A 373 2.65 -4.58 1.43
C ASN A 373 1.11 -4.61 1.45
N ALA A 374 0.51 -5.56 0.74
CA ALA A 374 -0.95 -5.71 0.68
C ALA A 374 -1.59 -6.09 2.03
N GLY A 375 -0.81 -6.44 3.05
CA GLY A 375 -1.31 -6.78 4.39
C GLY A 375 -2.21 -5.71 4.99
N GLY A 376 -1.89 -4.43 4.81
CA GLY A 376 -2.72 -3.32 5.29
C GLY A 376 -4.11 -3.28 4.65
N VAL A 377 -4.21 -3.43 3.34
CA VAL A 377 -5.50 -3.45 2.64
C VAL A 377 -6.22 -4.78 2.86
N ALA A 378 -5.51 -5.88 2.99
CA ALA A 378 -6.09 -7.18 3.36
C ALA A 378 -6.80 -7.09 4.71
N THR A 379 -6.14 -6.54 5.74
CA THR A 379 -6.77 -6.33 7.05
C THR A 379 -7.93 -5.33 7.00
N SER A 380 -7.87 -4.32 6.13
CA SER A 380 -9.04 -3.46 5.87
C SER A 380 -10.23 -4.25 5.30
N GLY A 381 -10.00 -5.18 4.40
CA GLY A 381 -11.04 -6.09 3.90
C GLY A 381 -11.58 -7.04 4.98
N LEU A 382 -10.70 -7.52 5.87
CA LEU A 382 -11.11 -8.29 7.05
C LEU A 382 -11.95 -7.45 8.01
N GLU A 383 -11.65 -6.15 8.19
CA GLU A 383 -12.48 -5.21 8.94
C GLU A 383 -13.88 -5.08 8.31
N MET A 384 -13.95 -4.95 6.97
CA MET A 384 -15.23 -4.93 6.25
C MET A 384 -16.04 -6.21 6.51
N SER A 385 -15.41 -7.37 6.46
CA SER A 385 -16.07 -8.66 6.75
C SER A 385 -16.60 -8.71 8.18
N GLN A 386 -15.81 -8.31 9.17
CA GLN A 386 -16.25 -8.25 10.57
C GLN A 386 -17.41 -7.27 10.75
N ASN A 387 -17.37 -6.11 10.07
CA ASN A 387 -18.46 -5.14 10.12
C ASN A 387 -19.78 -5.69 9.52
N SER A 388 -19.69 -6.38 8.39
CA SER A 388 -20.86 -7.00 7.75
C SER A 388 -21.48 -8.11 8.61
N MET A 389 -20.65 -8.88 9.30
CA MET A 389 -21.08 -9.92 10.24
C MET A 389 -21.59 -9.36 11.57
N ARG A 390 -21.27 -8.11 11.90
CA ARG A 390 -21.45 -7.48 13.23
C ARG A 390 -20.79 -8.27 14.36
N TYR A 391 -19.64 -8.87 14.07
CA TYR A 391 -18.87 -9.69 14.99
C TYR A 391 -17.37 -9.45 14.83
N SER A 392 -16.64 -9.35 15.93
CA SER A 392 -15.19 -9.11 15.93
C SER A 392 -14.44 -10.42 16.12
N TRP A 393 -13.41 -10.62 15.31
CA TRP A 393 -12.48 -11.76 15.47
C TRP A 393 -11.40 -11.45 16.51
N THR A 394 -10.82 -12.51 17.07
CA THR A 394 -9.64 -12.40 17.93
C THR A 394 -8.41 -12.00 17.13
N GLU A 395 -7.33 -11.68 17.83
CA GLU A 395 -6.05 -11.32 17.19
C GLU A 395 -5.50 -12.48 16.38
N GLU A 396 -5.56 -13.70 16.94
CA GLU A 396 -5.11 -14.93 16.29
C GLU A 396 -5.93 -15.24 15.02
N GLU A 397 -7.24 -15.03 15.06
CA GLU A 397 -8.10 -15.23 13.89
C GLU A 397 -7.77 -14.24 12.77
N VAL A 398 -7.53 -12.97 13.11
CA VAL A 398 -7.16 -11.94 12.12
C VAL A 398 -5.78 -12.25 11.56
N ASP A 399 -4.79 -12.59 12.39
CA ASP A 399 -3.42 -12.90 11.95
C ASP A 399 -3.39 -14.15 11.05
N ALA A 400 -4.11 -15.21 11.42
CA ALA A 400 -4.20 -16.42 10.60
C ALA A 400 -4.82 -16.16 9.23
N LYS A 401 -5.86 -15.31 9.15
CA LYS A 401 -6.48 -14.91 7.89
C LYS A 401 -5.55 -14.03 7.06
N LEU A 402 -4.87 -13.08 7.68
CA LEU A 402 -3.87 -12.24 7.03
C LEU A 402 -2.73 -13.09 6.46
N HIS A 403 -2.19 -14.02 7.23
CA HIS A 403 -1.13 -14.93 6.77
C HIS A 403 -1.59 -15.74 5.56
N GLN A 404 -2.79 -16.33 5.60
CA GLN A 404 -3.32 -17.09 4.47
C GLN A 404 -3.51 -16.22 3.21
N ILE A 405 -3.96 -14.98 3.38
CA ILE A 405 -4.08 -14.02 2.26
C ILE A 405 -2.71 -13.76 1.65
N MET A 406 -1.67 -13.53 2.46
CA MET A 406 -0.32 -13.28 1.94
C MET A 406 0.28 -14.50 1.22
N ILE A 407 0.01 -15.72 1.69
CA ILE A 407 0.36 -16.96 0.98
C ILE A 407 -0.32 -16.99 -0.40
N ASN A 408 -1.61 -16.68 -0.45
CA ASN A 408 -2.38 -16.70 -1.69
C ASN A 408 -1.87 -15.63 -2.68
N ILE A 409 -1.54 -14.43 -2.20
CA ILE A 409 -0.94 -13.36 -3.03
C ILE A 409 0.39 -13.83 -3.62
N HIS A 410 1.27 -14.38 -2.79
CA HIS A 410 2.55 -14.90 -3.24
C HIS A 410 2.39 -15.96 -4.34
N ASN A 411 1.53 -16.96 -4.12
CA ASN A 411 1.30 -18.03 -5.08
C ASN A 411 0.73 -17.49 -6.40
N ALA A 412 -0.25 -16.58 -6.34
CA ALA A 412 -0.82 -15.96 -7.53
C ALA A 412 0.24 -15.19 -8.34
N CYS A 413 1.11 -14.43 -7.69
CA CYS A 413 2.21 -13.73 -8.36
C CYS A 413 3.23 -14.70 -8.97
N LEU A 414 3.57 -15.76 -8.26
CA LEU A 414 4.52 -16.77 -8.73
C LEU A 414 3.99 -17.51 -9.97
N ASP A 415 2.73 -17.95 -9.92
CA ASP A 415 2.06 -18.66 -11.02
C ASP A 415 1.89 -17.76 -12.24
N ALA A 416 1.47 -16.51 -12.06
CA ALA A 416 1.35 -15.53 -13.13
C ALA A 416 2.70 -15.26 -13.80
N SER A 417 3.76 -15.07 -13.03
CA SER A 417 5.11 -14.88 -13.58
C SER A 417 5.60 -16.11 -14.35
N ALA A 418 5.32 -17.31 -13.83
CA ALA A 418 5.70 -18.57 -14.51
C ALA A 418 4.97 -18.76 -15.85
N LYS A 419 3.70 -18.36 -15.92
CA LYS A 419 2.87 -18.52 -17.14
C LYS A 419 3.17 -17.46 -18.20
N TYR A 420 3.38 -16.22 -17.82
CA TYR A 420 3.41 -15.09 -18.75
C TYR A 420 4.76 -14.37 -18.84
N SER A 421 5.67 -14.56 -17.88
CA SER A 421 6.97 -13.91 -17.83
C SER A 421 8.07 -14.91 -17.44
N LYS A 422 9.00 -14.51 -16.60
CA LYS A 422 10.03 -15.37 -16.00
C LYS A 422 9.61 -15.74 -14.57
N LYS A 423 9.53 -17.05 -14.29
CA LYS A 423 9.17 -17.55 -12.96
C LYS A 423 10.02 -16.89 -11.87
N GLY A 424 9.35 -16.29 -10.87
CA GLY A 424 10.00 -15.55 -9.79
C GLY A 424 10.21 -14.05 -10.09
N ASN A 425 9.80 -13.55 -11.25
CA ASN A 425 9.65 -12.13 -11.49
C ASN A 425 8.33 -11.65 -10.87
N TYR A 426 8.39 -11.28 -9.59
CA TYR A 426 7.22 -10.83 -8.84
C TYR A 426 6.71 -9.44 -9.28
N VAL A 427 7.51 -8.66 -10.01
CA VAL A 427 7.06 -7.36 -10.57
C VAL A 427 6.00 -7.61 -11.63
N ASP A 428 6.31 -8.41 -12.63
CA ASP A 428 5.34 -8.83 -13.66
C ASP A 428 4.22 -9.66 -13.03
N GLY A 429 4.58 -10.59 -12.15
CA GLY A 429 3.64 -11.47 -11.47
C GLY A 429 2.53 -10.73 -10.74
N ALA A 430 2.86 -9.67 -10.01
CA ALA A 430 1.89 -8.87 -9.27
C ALA A 430 0.93 -8.12 -10.20
N ASN A 431 1.45 -7.46 -11.24
CA ASN A 431 0.62 -6.75 -12.20
C ASN A 431 -0.30 -7.70 -12.96
N ILE A 432 0.22 -8.81 -13.44
CA ILE A 432 -0.53 -9.80 -14.22
C ILE A 432 -1.59 -10.49 -13.36
N ALA A 433 -1.23 -11.00 -12.18
CA ALA A 433 -2.17 -11.68 -11.30
C ALA A 433 -3.32 -10.75 -10.87
N GLY A 434 -2.99 -9.50 -10.53
CA GLY A 434 -4.00 -8.48 -10.20
C GLY A 434 -4.92 -8.17 -11.36
N PHE A 435 -4.39 -8.07 -12.58
CA PHE A 435 -5.14 -7.79 -13.81
C PHE A 435 -6.11 -8.92 -14.18
N LEU A 436 -5.65 -10.18 -14.22
CA LEU A 436 -6.41 -11.30 -14.75
C LEU A 436 -7.78 -11.44 -14.08
N LYS A 437 -7.84 -11.39 -12.76
CA LYS A 437 -9.09 -11.52 -12.01
C LYS A 437 -10.07 -10.41 -12.34
N VAL A 438 -9.61 -9.17 -12.38
CA VAL A 438 -10.46 -8.01 -12.70
C VAL A 438 -10.95 -8.08 -14.15
N ALA A 439 -10.05 -8.35 -15.08
CA ALA A 439 -10.36 -8.43 -16.51
C ALA A 439 -11.38 -9.53 -16.83
N ASP A 440 -11.22 -10.72 -16.27
CA ASP A 440 -12.18 -11.81 -16.45
C ASP A 440 -13.55 -11.47 -15.85
N SER A 441 -13.58 -10.87 -14.64
CA SER A 441 -14.83 -10.39 -14.03
C SER A 441 -15.52 -9.30 -14.88
N MET A 442 -14.76 -8.38 -15.48
CA MET A 442 -15.30 -7.36 -16.39
C MET A 442 -15.90 -7.99 -17.66
N ILE A 443 -15.32 -9.08 -18.17
CA ILE A 443 -15.88 -9.82 -19.32
C ILE A 443 -17.19 -10.49 -18.95
N GLU A 444 -17.22 -11.19 -17.80
CA GLU A 444 -18.39 -11.94 -17.33
C GLU A 444 -19.58 -11.06 -17.00
N GLN A 445 -19.34 -9.84 -16.51
CA GLN A 445 -20.38 -8.86 -16.18
C GLN A 445 -20.85 -8.04 -17.39
N GLY A 446 -20.17 -8.13 -18.52
CA GLY A 446 -20.57 -7.44 -19.76
C GLY A 446 -20.11 -6.00 -19.84
N LEU A 447 -20.87 -5.17 -20.57
CA LEU A 447 -20.61 -3.74 -20.76
C LEU A 447 -21.49 -2.94 -19.79
N VAL A 448 -20.97 -2.74 -18.60
CA VAL A 448 -21.60 -1.98 -17.51
C VAL A 448 -20.79 -0.78 -17.12
#